data_206d1299f83e1a8bc6cd43e11933ee29
#
_entry.id   206d1299f83e1a8bc6cd43e11933ee29
#
_cell.length_a   1.000
_cell.length_b   1.000
_cell.length_c   1.000
_cell.angle_alpha   90.00
_cell.angle_beta   90.00
_cell.angle_gamma   90.00
#
_symmetry.space_group_name_H-M   'P 1'
#
loop_
_entity.id
_entity.type
_entity.pdbx_description
1 polymer ?
#
loop_
_entity_poly.entity_id
_entity_poly.type
_entity_poly.pdbx_seq_one_letter_code
_entity_poly.pdbx_strand_id
1 'polypeptide(L)'
;FAKIYLEITNVCNLACSFCAGTTRKKHFMTREEFAFLADRLRPYTDFLYFHLMGEPTAHPLIGDFLATAHARGFRVILTTNGTLLPKVADTLLAAPALFKTSLSLHAFEANSGIDFESYLQGCFDFADRASQQGIISVFRLWNDGGKNGRNTEILHALHERFSGEWMPEEAYPAKAVRPRPG
;
A
#
# COMPACT_ATOMS: atom_id res chain seq x y z
N PHE A 1 16.40 -13.08 3.91
CA PHE A 1 15.22 -12.60 4.65
C PHE A 1 13.96 -12.76 3.81
N ALA A 2 12.85 -13.14 4.43
CA ALA A 2 11.57 -13.29 3.72
C ALA A 2 10.94 -11.93 3.36
N LYS A 3 11.18 -10.89 4.15
CA LYS A 3 10.64 -9.53 3.96
C LYS A 3 11.63 -8.50 4.47
N ILE A 4 11.89 -7.47 3.66
CA ILE A 4 12.62 -6.28 4.06
C ILE A 4 11.72 -5.06 3.84
N TYR A 5 11.42 -4.36 4.93
CA TYR A 5 10.68 -3.11 4.88
C TYR A 5 11.66 -1.96 4.70
N LEU A 6 11.44 -1.16 3.67
CA LEU A 6 12.20 0.02 3.37
C LEU A 6 11.28 1.23 3.39
N GLU A 7 11.39 2.02 4.45
CA GLU A 7 10.64 3.25 4.62
C GLU A 7 11.31 4.35 3.79
N ILE A 8 10.80 4.60 2.60
CA ILE A 8 11.35 5.63 1.70
C ILE A 8 10.99 7.05 2.14
N THR A 9 9.98 7.19 2.98
CA THR A 9 9.61 8.44 3.66
C THR A 9 8.81 8.15 4.91
N ASN A 10 8.93 8.99 5.93
CA ASN A 10 8.06 9.01 7.11
C ASN A 10 7.04 10.15 7.04
N VAL A 11 6.95 10.85 5.92
CA VAL A 11 5.96 11.91 5.69
C VAL A 11 4.68 11.28 5.15
N CYS A 12 3.55 11.63 5.75
CA CYS A 12 2.22 11.21 5.30
C CYS A 12 1.37 12.45 5.01
N ASN A 13 0.52 12.35 4.01
CA ASN A 13 -0.46 13.38 3.67
C ASN A 13 -1.75 13.28 4.50
N LEU A 14 -1.87 12.25 5.34
CA LEU A 14 -2.98 12.04 6.27
C LEU A 14 -2.50 12.06 7.73
N ALA A 15 -3.46 12.25 8.66
CA ALA A 15 -3.25 12.23 10.10
C ALA A 15 -4.25 11.28 10.75
N CYS A 16 -4.19 10.00 10.40
CA CYS A 16 -5.15 9.01 10.88
C CYS A 16 -5.11 8.84 12.39
N SER A 17 -6.27 8.89 13.04
CA SER A 17 -6.40 8.83 14.51
C SER A 17 -5.94 7.51 15.13
N PHE A 18 -5.89 6.44 14.35
CA PHE A 18 -5.39 5.11 14.75
C PHE A 18 -3.89 4.92 14.45
N CYS A 19 -3.26 5.85 13.73
CA CYS A 19 -1.84 5.74 13.38
C CYS A 19 -0.98 6.13 14.59
N ALA A 20 0.00 5.28 14.91
CA ALA A 20 0.96 5.58 15.97
C ALA A 20 1.79 6.85 15.70
N GLY A 21 1.84 7.28 14.43
CA GLY A 21 2.65 8.43 14.03
C GLY A 21 4.14 8.20 14.22
N THR A 22 4.91 9.26 14.09
CA THR A 22 6.36 9.21 14.34
C THR A 22 6.83 10.53 14.92
N THR A 23 7.74 10.46 15.90
CA THR A 23 8.45 11.62 16.47
C THR A 23 9.77 11.89 15.76
N ARG A 24 10.17 11.03 14.81
CA ARG A 24 11.38 11.23 14.01
C ARG A 24 11.24 12.48 13.14
N LYS A 25 12.37 13.15 12.88
CA LYS A 25 12.43 14.25 11.91
C LYS A 25 11.84 13.77 10.56
N LYS A 26 10.99 14.59 9.95
CA LYS A 26 10.44 14.31 8.62
C LYS A 26 11.56 14.16 7.61
N HIS A 27 11.50 13.09 6.82
CA HIS A 27 12.52 12.76 5.84
C HIS A 27 11.89 12.17 4.58
N PHE A 28 12.41 12.59 3.46
CA PHE A 28 12.25 11.92 2.16
C PHE A 28 13.61 11.36 1.78
N MET A 29 13.70 10.07 1.53
CA MET A 29 14.93 9.40 1.13
C MET A 29 15.47 10.01 -0.17
N THR A 30 16.78 10.22 -0.28
CA THR A 30 17.39 10.68 -1.52
C THR A 30 17.61 9.52 -2.50
N ARG A 31 17.95 9.85 -3.76
CA ARG A 31 18.31 8.81 -4.75
C ARG A 31 19.55 8.03 -4.32
N GLU A 32 20.53 8.72 -3.75
CA GLU A 32 21.80 8.15 -3.30
C GLU A 32 21.58 7.21 -2.11
N GLU A 33 20.76 7.62 -1.12
CA GLU A 33 20.38 6.77 0.02
C GLU A 33 19.66 5.50 -0.45
N PHE A 34 18.70 5.65 -1.36
CA PHE A 34 17.97 4.51 -1.89
C PHE A 34 18.88 3.55 -2.66
N ALA A 35 19.70 4.07 -3.56
CA ALA A 35 20.66 3.27 -4.35
C ALA A 35 21.63 2.51 -3.45
N PHE A 36 22.19 3.19 -2.44
CA PHE A 36 23.11 2.59 -1.47
C PHE A 36 22.45 1.44 -0.70
N LEU A 37 21.23 1.65 -0.21
CA LEU A 37 20.50 0.61 0.51
C LEU A 37 20.12 -0.56 -0.40
N ALA A 38 19.63 -0.28 -1.60
CA ALA A 38 19.26 -1.29 -2.57
C ALA A 38 20.45 -2.20 -2.91
N ASP A 39 21.64 -1.64 -3.18
CA ASP A 39 22.84 -2.42 -3.46
C ASP A 39 23.22 -3.35 -2.30
N ARG A 40 23.08 -2.89 -1.05
CA ARG A 40 23.37 -3.68 0.14
C ARG A 40 22.31 -4.72 0.45
N LEU A 41 21.06 -4.49 0.10
CA LEU A 41 19.95 -5.39 0.37
C LEU A 41 19.80 -6.51 -0.67
N ARG A 42 20.28 -6.27 -1.89
CA ARG A 42 20.10 -7.21 -3.00
C ARG A 42 20.54 -8.65 -2.71
N PRO A 43 21.67 -8.92 -2.00
CA PRO A 43 22.06 -10.30 -1.68
C PRO A 43 21.10 -11.04 -0.72
N TYR A 44 20.18 -10.34 -0.06
CA TYR A 44 19.35 -10.89 1.01
C TYR A 44 17.89 -11.04 0.65
N THR A 45 17.40 -10.39 -0.41
CA THR A 45 15.99 -10.43 -0.80
C THR A 45 15.79 -10.04 -2.26
N ASP A 46 14.72 -10.56 -2.86
CA ASP A 46 14.20 -10.12 -4.16
C ASP A 46 13.06 -9.11 -4.00
N PHE A 47 12.59 -8.88 -2.78
CA PHE A 47 11.42 -8.04 -2.52
C PHE A 47 11.75 -6.89 -1.58
N LEU A 48 11.34 -5.68 -1.98
CA LEU A 48 11.34 -4.50 -1.12
C LEU A 48 9.89 -4.11 -0.80
N TYR A 49 9.63 -3.92 0.48
CA TYR A 49 8.32 -3.47 0.97
C TYR A 49 8.40 -1.97 1.26
N PHE A 50 7.80 -1.15 0.41
CA PHE A 50 7.65 0.29 0.67
C PHE A 50 6.47 0.49 1.61
N HIS A 51 6.80 0.43 2.88
CA HIS A 51 5.82 0.41 3.97
C HIS A 51 6.47 0.85 5.27
N LEU A 52 5.70 1.05 6.27
CA LEU A 52 5.79 1.35 7.70
C LEU A 52 5.14 2.70 8.00
N MET A 53 5.92 3.73 8.28
CA MET A 53 5.38 5.07 8.53
C MET A 53 5.38 5.88 7.22
N GLY A 54 4.59 6.96 7.22
CA GLY A 54 4.47 7.82 6.04
C GLY A 54 3.57 7.24 4.93
N GLU A 55 3.52 7.96 3.83
CA GLU A 55 2.80 7.57 2.61
C GLU A 55 3.78 7.51 1.44
N PRO A 56 4.13 6.32 0.95
CA PRO A 56 5.12 6.18 -0.12
C PRO A 56 4.76 6.93 -1.41
N THR A 57 3.45 7.02 -1.75
CA THR A 57 3.00 7.72 -2.95
C THR A 57 3.11 9.25 -2.84
N ALA A 58 3.34 9.78 -1.62
CA ALA A 58 3.66 11.19 -1.43
C ALA A 58 5.13 11.51 -1.75
N HIS A 59 5.97 10.48 -1.97
CA HIS A 59 7.37 10.68 -2.27
C HIS A 59 7.57 11.18 -3.70
N PRO A 60 8.20 12.36 -3.94
CA PRO A 60 8.33 12.92 -5.28
C PRO A 60 9.19 12.06 -6.22
N LEU A 61 10.04 11.21 -5.68
CA LEU A 61 10.94 10.32 -6.43
C LEU A 61 10.45 8.87 -6.49
N ILE A 62 9.16 8.61 -6.24
CA ILE A 62 8.63 7.23 -6.21
C ILE A 62 8.91 6.48 -7.52
N GLY A 63 8.75 7.13 -8.67
CA GLY A 63 9.04 6.56 -9.98
C GLY A 63 10.53 6.20 -10.15
N ASP A 64 11.42 7.08 -9.69
CA ASP A 64 12.86 6.84 -9.75
C ASP A 64 13.28 5.65 -8.88
N PHE A 65 12.66 5.51 -7.71
CA PHE A 65 12.94 4.38 -6.82
C PHE A 65 12.43 3.06 -7.40
N LEU A 66 11.27 3.06 -8.03
CA LEU A 66 10.77 1.90 -8.73
C LEU A 66 11.66 1.51 -9.93
N ALA A 67 12.12 2.49 -10.71
CA ALA A 67 13.07 2.26 -11.80
C ALA A 67 14.41 1.70 -11.28
N THR A 68 14.93 2.29 -10.19
CA THR A 68 16.16 1.84 -9.54
C THR A 68 16.03 0.43 -8.96
N ALA A 69 14.88 0.11 -8.34
CA ALA A 69 14.58 -1.21 -7.85
C ALA A 69 14.53 -2.25 -8.99
N HIS A 70 13.86 -1.89 -10.09
CA HIS A 70 13.83 -2.75 -11.30
C HIS A 70 15.21 -3.04 -11.85
N ALA A 71 16.04 -2.01 -12.04
CA ALA A 71 17.40 -2.14 -12.56
C ALA A 71 18.30 -3.05 -11.70
N ARG A 72 17.95 -3.21 -10.42
CA ARG A 72 18.64 -4.10 -9.47
C ARG A 72 17.94 -5.45 -9.28
N GLY A 73 16.90 -5.75 -10.05
CA GLY A 73 16.18 -7.01 -10.02
C GLY A 73 15.26 -7.20 -8.81
N PHE A 74 14.85 -6.11 -8.15
CA PHE A 74 13.84 -6.19 -7.10
C PHE A 74 12.42 -6.16 -7.65
N ARG A 75 11.53 -6.80 -6.92
CA ARG A 75 10.08 -6.60 -6.97
C ARG A 75 9.67 -5.74 -5.78
N VAL A 76 8.79 -4.78 -6.02
CA VAL A 76 8.33 -3.86 -4.98
C VAL A 76 6.90 -4.21 -4.57
N ILE A 77 6.68 -4.23 -3.27
CA ILE A 77 5.37 -4.34 -2.63
C ILE A 77 5.10 -3.00 -1.96
N LEU A 78 4.13 -2.28 -2.49
CA LEU A 78 3.74 -0.95 -2.04
C LEU A 78 2.53 -1.03 -1.11
N THR A 79 2.57 -0.34 0.02
CA THR A 79 1.37 -0.08 0.84
C THR A 79 1.05 1.41 0.80
N THR A 80 -0.18 1.76 0.47
CA THR A 80 -0.62 3.14 0.33
C THR A 80 -2.00 3.36 0.96
N ASN A 81 -2.26 4.57 1.39
CA ASN A 81 -3.60 5.00 1.79
C ASN A 81 -4.54 5.26 0.61
N GLY A 82 -4.04 5.22 -0.61
CA GLY A 82 -4.81 5.33 -1.85
C GLY A 82 -5.21 6.75 -2.27
N THR A 83 -5.09 7.76 -1.41
CA THR A 83 -5.62 9.11 -1.68
C THR A 83 -4.88 9.86 -2.78
N LEU A 84 -3.64 9.50 -3.07
CA LEU A 84 -2.83 10.12 -4.11
C LEU A 84 -2.81 9.33 -5.43
N LEU A 85 -3.51 8.19 -5.50
CA LEU A 85 -3.59 7.38 -6.73
C LEU A 85 -3.98 8.18 -7.98
N PRO A 86 -4.95 9.11 -7.94
CA PRO A 86 -5.29 9.91 -9.13
C PRO A 86 -4.11 10.68 -9.72
N LYS A 87 -3.08 10.96 -8.91
CA LYS A 87 -1.90 11.71 -9.35
C LYS A 87 -0.72 10.82 -9.77
N VAL A 88 -0.62 9.62 -9.19
CA VAL A 88 0.58 8.78 -9.35
C VAL A 88 0.31 7.45 -10.04
N ALA A 89 -0.96 7.12 -10.34
CA ALA A 89 -1.33 5.82 -10.91
C ALA A 89 -0.52 5.48 -12.16
N ASP A 90 -0.39 6.39 -13.10
CA ASP A 90 0.34 6.14 -14.34
C ASP A 90 1.83 5.84 -14.08
N THR A 91 2.45 6.57 -13.16
CA THR A 91 3.84 6.30 -12.74
C THR A 91 3.99 4.92 -12.10
N LEU A 92 3.05 4.54 -11.24
CA LEU A 92 3.06 3.25 -10.56
C LEU A 92 2.84 2.10 -11.55
N LEU A 93 1.84 2.23 -12.42
CA LEU A 93 1.49 1.20 -13.39
C LEU A 93 2.56 1.02 -14.48
N ALA A 94 3.25 2.08 -14.86
CA ALA A 94 4.36 2.00 -15.81
C ALA A 94 5.65 1.35 -15.22
N ALA A 95 5.70 1.09 -13.91
CA ALA A 95 6.91 0.63 -13.24
C ALA A 95 7.03 -0.90 -13.20
N PRO A 96 7.96 -1.54 -13.94
CA PRO A 96 8.07 -3.00 -14.00
C PRO A 96 8.46 -3.64 -12.66
N ALA A 97 9.02 -2.86 -11.72
CA ALA A 97 9.31 -3.35 -10.37
C ALA A 97 8.06 -3.54 -9.51
N LEU A 98 6.96 -2.84 -9.80
CA LEU A 98 5.77 -2.92 -8.96
C LEU A 98 5.10 -4.28 -9.14
N PHE A 99 5.19 -5.09 -8.12
CA PHE A 99 4.65 -6.45 -8.11
C PHE A 99 3.29 -6.54 -7.42
N LYS A 100 3.12 -5.75 -6.35
CA LYS A 100 1.91 -5.79 -5.54
C LYS A 100 1.64 -4.43 -4.90
N THR A 101 0.37 -4.05 -4.84
CA THR A 101 -0.10 -2.88 -4.10
C THR A 101 -1.10 -3.30 -3.04
N SER A 102 -0.92 -2.82 -1.82
CA SER A 102 -1.87 -2.95 -0.71
C SER A 102 -2.53 -1.61 -0.46
N LEU A 103 -3.83 -1.52 -0.71
CA LEU A 103 -4.66 -0.33 -0.59
C LEU A 103 -5.35 -0.32 0.78
N SER A 104 -5.01 0.63 1.64
CA SER A 104 -5.55 0.73 3.00
C SER A 104 -6.83 1.57 2.99
N LEU A 105 -7.97 0.94 2.67
CA LEU A 105 -9.24 1.63 2.47
C LEU A 105 -9.80 2.31 3.72
N HIS A 106 -9.41 1.86 4.91
CA HIS A 106 -9.79 2.48 6.18
C HIS A 106 -9.17 3.86 6.44
N ALA A 107 -8.21 4.28 5.63
CA ALA A 107 -7.50 5.54 5.84
C ALA A 107 -8.40 6.77 5.70
N PHE A 108 -9.49 6.70 4.93
CA PHE A 108 -10.41 7.81 4.75
C PHE A 108 -11.23 8.09 6.01
N GLU A 109 -11.58 7.07 6.81
CA GLU A 109 -12.42 7.22 8.03
C GLU A 109 -11.79 8.15 9.09
N ALA A 110 -10.48 8.27 9.06
CA ALA A 110 -9.74 9.09 9.99
C ALA A 110 -9.55 10.54 9.51
N ASN A 111 -10.07 10.88 8.35
CA ASN A 111 -9.80 12.17 7.70
C ASN A 111 -11.12 12.75 7.15
N SER A 112 -11.58 13.84 7.77
CA SER A 112 -12.72 14.61 7.26
C SER A 112 -12.33 15.34 5.96
N GLY A 113 -13.21 15.35 4.98
CA GLY A 113 -13.01 16.08 3.72
C GLY A 113 -12.56 15.24 2.52
N ILE A 114 -12.41 13.94 2.69
CA ILE A 114 -12.26 13.01 1.56
C ILE A 114 -13.66 12.59 1.12
N ASP A 115 -14.00 12.81 -0.16
CA ASP A 115 -15.21 12.26 -0.73
C ASP A 115 -15.07 10.75 -0.89
N PHE A 116 -15.93 10.01 -0.19
CA PHE A 116 -15.83 8.57 -0.06
C PHE A 116 -16.00 7.84 -1.39
N GLU A 117 -17.01 8.22 -2.15
CA GLU A 117 -17.32 7.58 -3.44
C GLU A 117 -16.18 7.77 -4.44
N SER A 118 -15.72 9.00 -4.62
CA SER A 118 -14.60 9.32 -5.52
C SER A 118 -13.31 8.62 -5.06
N TYR A 119 -13.10 8.50 -3.77
CA TYR A 119 -11.95 7.80 -3.21
C TYR A 119 -11.97 6.30 -3.52
N LEU A 120 -13.11 5.63 -3.25
CA LEU A 120 -13.27 4.21 -3.55
C LEU A 120 -13.14 3.95 -5.05
N GLN A 121 -13.81 4.76 -5.87
CA GLN A 121 -13.73 4.64 -7.33
C GLN A 121 -12.27 4.75 -7.81
N GLY A 122 -11.51 5.71 -7.31
CA GLY A 122 -10.10 5.87 -7.63
C GLY A 122 -9.25 4.65 -7.25
N CYS A 123 -9.51 4.03 -6.09
CA CYS A 123 -8.84 2.81 -5.66
C CYS A 123 -9.21 1.61 -6.55
N PHE A 124 -10.48 1.49 -6.93
CA PHE A 124 -10.96 0.39 -7.76
C PHE A 124 -10.46 0.51 -9.20
N ASP A 125 -10.49 1.70 -9.79
CA ASP A 125 -9.97 1.94 -11.13
C ASP A 125 -8.46 1.66 -11.21
N PHE A 126 -7.72 2.01 -10.17
CA PHE A 126 -6.31 1.63 -10.07
C PHE A 126 -6.15 0.12 -10.02
N ALA A 127 -6.94 -0.59 -9.20
CA ALA A 127 -6.85 -2.04 -9.06
C ALA A 127 -7.18 -2.78 -10.35
N ASP A 128 -8.19 -2.32 -11.12
CA ASP A 128 -8.53 -2.88 -12.43
C ASP A 128 -7.37 -2.72 -13.41
N ARG A 129 -6.83 -1.50 -13.52
CA ARG A 129 -5.68 -1.23 -14.40
C ARG A 129 -4.44 -2.02 -13.99
N ALA A 130 -4.20 -2.16 -12.69
CA ALA A 130 -3.11 -2.94 -12.13
C ALA A 130 -3.25 -4.43 -12.49
N SER A 131 -4.45 -4.99 -12.36
CA SER A 131 -4.75 -6.37 -12.72
C SER A 131 -4.47 -6.66 -14.19
N GLN A 132 -4.84 -5.75 -15.10
CA GLN A 132 -4.57 -5.86 -16.54
C GLN A 132 -3.07 -5.93 -16.86
N GLN A 133 -2.23 -5.46 -15.95
CA GLN A 133 -0.76 -5.48 -16.07
C GLN A 133 -0.10 -6.57 -15.21
N GLY A 134 -0.89 -7.45 -14.60
CA GLY A 134 -0.39 -8.52 -13.74
C GLY A 134 0.10 -8.05 -12.37
N ILE A 135 -0.22 -6.82 -11.97
CA ILE A 135 0.08 -6.29 -10.63
C ILE A 135 -1.01 -6.72 -9.66
N ILE A 136 -0.63 -7.36 -8.57
CA ILE A 136 -1.55 -7.82 -7.53
C ILE A 136 -2.06 -6.62 -6.72
N SER A 137 -3.36 -6.44 -6.64
CA SER A 137 -3.99 -5.47 -5.74
C SER A 137 -4.63 -6.17 -4.55
N VAL A 138 -4.39 -5.64 -3.35
CA VAL A 138 -4.98 -6.13 -2.09
C VAL A 138 -5.65 -4.97 -1.38
N PHE A 139 -6.93 -5.09 -1.14
CA PHE A 139 -7.68 -4.16 -0.30
C PHE A 139 -7.54 -4.57 1.16
N ARG A 140 -7.23 -3.59 2.00
CA ARG A 140 -7.05 -3.80 3.44
C ARG A 140 -8.09 -2.97 4.18
N LEU A 141 -8.90 -3.67 4.98
CA LEU A 141 -9.80 -3.08 5.94
C LEU A 141 -9.23 -3.27 7.33
N TRP A 142 -9.45 -2.30 8.20
CA TRP A 142 -9.03 -2.35 9.59
C TRP A 142 -10.25 -2.65 10.44
N ASN A 143 -10.21 -3.77 11.16
CA ASN A 143 -11.35 -4.27 11.92
C ASN A 143 -11.15 -4.19 13.44
N ASP A 144 -10.07 -3.56 13.89
CA ASP A 144 -9.74 -3.48 15.32
C ASP A 144 -10.00 -2.07 15.88
N GLY A 145 -10.67 -1.99 17.03
CA GLY A 145 -10.87 -0.73 17.74
C GLY A 145 -12.15 0.05 17.41
N GLY A 146 -13.14 -0.55 16.75
CA GLY A 146 -14.50 0.01 16.65
C GLY A 146 -14.70 1.16 15.67
N LYS A 147 -13.79 1.37 14.71
CA LYS A 147 -13.91 2.34 13.63
C LYS A 147 -14.07 1.66 12.26
N ASN A 148 -14.96 0.69 12.21
CA ASN A 148 -15.29 -0.10 11.03
C ASN A 148 -16.68 0.25 10.47
N GLY A 149 -17.18 1.45 10.76
CA GLY A 149 -18.57 1.85 10.48
C GLY A 149 -18.97 1.76 9.01
N ARG A 150 -18.00 1.80 8.08
CA ARG A 150 -18.26 1.68 6.65
C ARG A 150 -17.74 0.37 6.02
N ASN A 151 -17.27 -0.58 6.80
CA ASN A 151 -16.75 -1.84 6.25
C ASN A 151 -17.81 -2.59 5.43
N THR A 152 -19.06 -2.63 5.89
CA THR A 152 -20.15 -3.26 5.14
C THR A 152 -20.39 -2.58 3.79
N GLU A 153 -20.36 -1.26 3.74
CA GLU A 153 -20.52 -0.47 2.53
C GLU A 153 -19.35 -0.70 1.57
N ILE A 154 -18.11 -0.72 2.08
CA ILE A 154 -16.91 -1.01 1.29
C ILE A 154 -16.94 -2.44 0.74
N LEU A 155 -17.31 -3.42 1.55
CA LEU A 155 -17.42 -4.81 1.13
C LEU A 155 -18.50 -5.00 0.05
N HIS A 156 -19.63 -4.31 0.18
CA HIS A 156 -20.69 -4.30 -0.84
C HIS A 156 -20.18 -3.74 -2.16
N ALA A 157 -19.52 -2.58 -2.13
CA ALA A 157 -18.94 -1.95 -3.31
C ALA A 157 -17.85 -2.82 -3.97
N LEU A 158 -17.01 -3.49 -3.17
CA LEU A 158 -16.03 -4.47 -3.66
C LEU A 158 -16.70 -5.66 -4.34
N HIS A 159 -17.80 -6.18 -3.76
CA HIS A 159 -18.54 -7.30 -4.31
C HIS A 159 -19.24 -6.93 -5.64
N GLU A 160 -19.79 -5.74 -5.72
CA GLU A 160 -20.39 -5.22 -6.96
C GLU A 160 -19.36 -5.00 -8.08
N ARG A 161 -18.17 -4.50 -7.73
CA ARG A 161 -17.15 -4.15 -8.71
C ARG A 161 -16.34 -5.35 -9.17
N PHE A 162 -16.00 -6.26 -8.27
CA PHE A 162 -15.13 -7.40 -8.53
C PHE A 162 -15.88 -8.70 -8.32
N SER A 163 -15.95 -9.53 -9.34
CA SER A 163 -16.51 -10.89 -9.21
C SER A 163 -15.57 -11.73 -8.32
N GLY A 164 -16.08 -12.24 -7.21
CA GLY A 164 -15.32 -13.08 -6.29
C GLY A 164 -16.10 -13.41 -5.02
N GLU A 165 -15.66 -14.42 -4.30
CA GLU A 165 -16.17 -14.71 -2.96
C GLU A 165 -15.43 -13.83 -1.95
N TRP A 166 -16.12 -12.83 -1.41
CA TRP A 166 -15.66 -12.02 -0.30
C TRP A 166 -16.21 -12.64 0.98
N MET A 167 -15.32 -13.08 1.86
CA MET A 167 -15.75 -13.62 3.14
C MET A 167 -16.26 -12.48 4.02
N PRO A 168 -17.49 -12.58 4.57
CA PRO A 168 -17.99 -11.63 5.54
C PRO A 168 -17.05 -11.55 6.74
N GLU A 169 -16.99 -10.38 7.38
CA GLU A 169 -16.14 -10.12 8.54
C GLU A 169 -16.30 -11.16 9.66
N GLU A 170 -17.53 -11.65 9.87
CA GLU A 170 -17.88 -12.71 10.82
C GLU A 170 -17.22 -14.06 10.54
N ALA A 171 -16.78 -14.30 9.31
CA ALA A 171 -16.12 -15.54 8.91
C ALA A 171 -14.59 -15.51 9.13
N TYR A 172 -14.00 -14.38 9.50
CA TYR A 172 -12.60 -14.29 9.90
C TYR A 172 -12.50 -14.50 11.41
N PRO A 173 -12.07 -15.67 11.88
CA PRO A 173 -11.77 -15.82 13.29
C PRO A 173 -10.62 -14.85 13.62
N ALA A 174 -10.79 -14.07 14.66
CA ALA A 174 -9.86 -13.03 15.10
C ALA A 174 -8.40 -13.50 15.36
N LYS A 175 -8.11 -14.77 15.14
CA LYS A 175 -6.78 -15.40 15.28
C LYS A 175 -6.62 -16.60 14.34
N ALA A 176 -6.57 -16.39 13.06
CA ALA A 176 -5.94 -17.39 12.19
C ALA A 176 -4.42 -17.15 12.18
N VAL A 177 -3.73 -17.53 13.24
CA VAL A 177 -2.28 -17.70 13.21
C VAL A 177 -2.02 -18.92 12.33
N ARG A 178 -1.56 -18.70 11.09
CA ARG A 178 -1.06 -19.82 10.29
C ARG A 178 0.12 -20.45 11.06
N PRO A 179 0.12 -21.77 11.28
CA PRO A 179 1.29 -22.44 11.82
C PRO A 179 2.48 -22.18 10.87
N ARG A 180 3.63 -21.85 11.41
CA ARG A 180 4.86 -21.75 10.62
C ARG A 180 5.13 -23.16 10.10
N PRO A 181 5.42 -23.33 8.79
CA PRO A 181 6.00 -24.60 8.36
C PRO A 181 7.32 -24.78 9.09
N GLY A 182 7.50 -25.94 9.70
CA GLY A 182 8.72 -26.37 10.40
C GLY A 182 9.91 -26.45 9.43
#